data_f05b2e99edd85240352535ba5274b520
#
_entry.id   f05b2e99edd85240352535ba5274b520
#
_cell.length_a   1.000
_cell.length_b   1.000
_cell.length_c   1.000
_cell.angle_alpha   90.00
_cell.angle_beta   90.00
_cell.angle_gamma   90.00
#
_symmetry.space_group_name_H-M   'P 1'
#
loop_
_entity.id
_entity.type
_entity.pdbx_description
1 polymer ?
#
loop_
_entity_poly.entity_id
_entity_poly.type
_entity_poly.pdbx_seq_one_letter_code
_entity_poly.pdbx_strand_id
1 'polypeptide(L)'
;MSARASLAVRKNHQTKPSRRSSRGNGITEKEIKDVEELATPRTPVIYEVVRRLGEEEMERPATSLWWSGVAAGLSISFSLLAQAILQTHLPESSWQPLVVSFGYCIGFIMAVLSRQQLFTESTITAVLPVAAEFTWSNIGRMSRLWAIVLAANLAGTLFAALFCTFTPVLQGEIYEGMLAISRDLLALGWWETVFRGIAAGFLMAAMVWLMPGAEGSQFQVITLMTWLISVGGFTHIVAGSMESYLLVFSGEWAWWRMPLEFMVPVLIGNMIGGTALFALIAYAQVMDEI
;
A
#
# COMPACT_ATOMS: atom_id res chain seq x y z
N MET A 1 42.15 -82.56 1.60
CA MET A 1 40.89 -83.03 1.09
C MET A 1 39.94 -81.85 0.98
N SER A 2 39.90 -81.40 -0.06
CA SER A 2 38.90 -81.00 -1.08
C SER A 2 37.47 -80.82 -0.60
N ALA A 3 36.93 -79.59 -0.72
CA ALA A 3 35.56 -79.37 -1.15
C ALA A 3 35.44 -77.92 -1.72
N ARG A 4 35.25 -77.85 -3.01
CA ARG A 4 34.85 -76.64 -3.74
C ARG A 4 33.42 -76.31 -3.44
N ALA A 5 33.10 -75.04 -3.05
CA ALA A 5 31.72 -74.52 -3.06
C ALA A 5 31.62 -73.41 -4.04
N SER A 6 30.65 -73.60 -4.96
CA SER A 6 30.30 -72.78 -6.12
C SER A 6 29.75 -71.43 -5.69
N LEU A 7 30.28 -70.35 -6.24
CA LEU A 7 29.70 -69.00 -6.16
C LEU A 7 28.57 -68.85 -7.22
N ALA A 8 27.32 -68.76 -6.72
CA ALA A 8 26.19 -68.34 -7.56
C ALA A 8 26.11 -66.82 -7.60
N VAL A 9 26.36 -66.27 -8.76
CA VAL A 9 26.21 -64.85 -9.08
C VAL A 9 24.71 -64.48 -9.12
N ARG A 10 24.23 -63.78 -8.10
CA ARG A 10 22.91 -63.14 -8.16
C ARG A 10 23.01 -61.90 -9.03
N LYS A 11 22.39 -61.97 -10.23
CA LYS A 11 22.12 -60.81 -11.07
C LYS A 11 21.11 -59.91 -10.39
N ASN A 12 21.58 -58.73 -9.97
CA ASN A 12 20.73 -57.65 -9.46
C ASN A 12 19.98 -57.02 -10.62
N HIS A 13 18.69 -57.34 -10.75
CA HIS A 13 17.79 -56.60 -11.63
C HIS A 13 17.54 -55.21 -11.02
N GLN A 14 18.30 -54.25 -11.43
CA GLN A 14 17.94 -52.85 -11.26
C GLN A 14 16.72 -52.58 -12.18
N THR A 15 15.54 -52.53 -11.57
CA THR A 15 14.34 -51.97 -12.20
C THR A 15 14.58 -50.47 -12.41
N LYS A 16 14.82 -50.09 -13.66
CA LYS A 16 14.75 -48.67 -14.08
C LYS A 16 13.39 -48.10 -13.69
N PRO A 17 13.36 -46.88 -13.05
CA PRO A 17 12.10 -46.22 -12.83
C PRO A 17 11.42 -46.00 -14.19
N SER A 18 10.19 -46.45 -14.34
CA SER A 18 9.40 -46.26 -15.53
C SER A 18 9.20 -44.75 -15.74
N ARG A 19 9.80 -44.20 -16.81
CA ARG A 19 9.42 -42.90 -17.33
C ARG A 19 7.92 -42.94 -17.65
N ARG A 20 7.07 -42.44 -16.76
CA ARG A 20 5.71 -42.06 -17.11
C ARG A 20 5.83 -40.95 -18.16
N SER A 21 5.71 -41.34 -19.42
CA SER A 21 5.47 -40.47 -20.54
C SER A 21 4.16 -39.72 -20.26
N SER A 22 4.27 -38.46 -19.87
CA SER A 22 3.17 -37.51 -19.93
C SER A 22 2.85 -37.30 -21.42
N ARG A 23 1.91 -38.02 -21.96
CA ARG A 23 1.27 -37.69 -23.23
C ARG A 23 0.50 -36.40 -23.02
N GLY A 24 1.08 -35.28 -23.44
CA GLY A 24 0.44 -33.95 -23.42
C GLY A 24 1.39 -32.91 -24.00
N ASN A 25 1.10 -32.45 -25.17
CA ASN A 25 1.51 -31.17 -25.75
C ASN A 25 2.99 -30.92 -26.02
N GLY A 26 3.74 -31.67 -26.77
CA GLY A 26 4.96 -31.24 -27.47
C GLY A 26 5.92 -30.22 -26.82
N ILE A 27 5.70 -29.87 -25.55
CA ILE A 27 6.42 -28.86 -24.78
C ILE A 27 7.56 -29.53 -24.01
N THR A 28 8.76 -28.98 -24.08
CA THR A 28 9.95 -29.46 -23.37
C THR A 28 9.90 -29.08 -21.88
N GLU A 29 10.69 -29.77 -21.01
CA GLU A 29 10.82 -29.41 -19.59
C GLU A 29 11.25 -27.96 -19.37
N LYS A 30 12.06 -27.40 -20.28
CA LYS A 30 12.47 -26.00 -20.26
C LYS A 30 11.27 -25.08 -20.51
N GLU A 31 10.50 -25.38 -21.56
CA GLU A 31 9.29 -24.60 -21.87
C GLU A 31 8.23 -24.69 -20.78
N ILE A 32 8.15 -25.82 -20.05
CA ILE A 32 7.26 -25.92 -18.87
C ILE A 32 7.70 -24.94 -17.77
N LYS A 33 9.01 -24.83 -17.49
CA LYS A 33 9.54 -23.83 -16.56
C LYS A 33 9.26 -22.41 -17.03
N ASP A 34 9.48 -22.14 -18.30
CA ASP A 34 9.21 -20.83 -18.90
C ASP A 34 7.71 -20.47 -18.77
N VAL A 35 6.81 -21.46 -18.93
CA VAL A 35 5.36 -21.30 -18.70
C VAL A 35 5.05 -21.02 -17.22
N GLU A 36 5.71 -21.71 -16.29
CA GLU A 36 5.54 -21.46 -14.84
C GLU A 36 6.05 -20.07 -14.44
N GLU A 37 7.17 -19.62 -15.00
CA GLU A 37 7.74 -18.28 -14.76
C GLU A 37 6.88 -17.16 -15.39
N LEU A 38 6.22 -17.42 -16.50
CA LEU A 38 5.32 -16.46 -17.17
C LEU A 38 3.89 -16.50 -16.62
N ALA A 39 3.55 -17.51 -15.81
CA ALA A 39 2.22 -17.61 -15.23
C ALA A 39 2.01 -16.52 -14.15
N THR A 40 0.90 -15.79 -14.25
CA THR A 40 0.49 -14.87 -13.19
C THR A 40 0.27 -15.64 -11.88
N PRO A 41 0.72 -15.11 -10.72
CA PRO A 41 0.50 -15.74 -9.44
C PRO A 41 -0.99 -16.01 -9.18
N ARG A 42 -1.32 -17.21 -8.71
CA ARG A 42 -2.68 -17.53 -8.27
C ARG A 42 -3.04 -16.75 -7.01
N THR A 43 -4.32 -16.50 -6.80
CA THR A 43 -4.82 -15.73 -5.64
C THR A 43 -4.27 -16.19 -4.29
N PRO A 44 -4.19 -17.51 -3.97
CA PRO A 44 -3.55 -17.96 -2.72
C PRO A 44 -2.07 -17.58 -2.58
N VAL A 45 -1.34 -17.50 -3.70
CA VAL A 45 0.07 -17.06 -3.70
C VAL A 45 0.16 -15.58 -3.40
N ILE A 46 -0.69 -14.75 -4.02
CA ILE A 46 -0.77 -13.30 -3.72
C ILE A 46 -1.10 -13.09 -2.24
N TYR A 47 -2.10 -13.80 -1.73
CA TYR A 47 -2.48 -13.75 -0.31
C TYR A 47 -1.29 -14.05 0.60
N GLU A 48 -0.58 -15.15 0.35
CA GLU A 48 0.54 -15.57 1.18
C GLU A 48 1.72 -14.57 1.13
N VAL A 49 1.98 -13.97 -0.03
CA VAL A 49 2.99 -12.91 -0.15
C VAL A 49 2.61 -11.69 0.70
N VAL A 50 1.38 -11.21 0.61
CA VAL A 50 0.92 -10.03 1.38
C VAL A 50 0.84 -10.35 2.87
N ARG A 51 0.41 -11.55 3.25
CA ARG A 51 0.36 -12.02 4.64
C ARG A 51 1.74 -12.04 5.28
N ARG A 52 2.74 -12.63 4.59
CA ARG A 52 4.14 -12.66 5.07
C ARG A 52 4.73 -11.27 5.21
N LEU A 53 4.46 -10.39 4.25
CA LEU A 53 4.87 -9.00 4.33
C LEU A 53 4.34 -8.35 5.62
N GLY A 54 3.08 -8.61 5.97
CA GLY A 54 2.50 -8.12 7.21
C GLY A 54 3.14 -8.71 8.48
N GLU A 55 3.50 -9.99 8.49
CA GLU A 55 4.25 -10.60 9.60
C GLU A 55 5.61 -9.93 9.79
N GLU A 56 6.36 -9.74 8.71
CA GLU A 56 7.66 -9.06 8.74
C GLU A 56 7.51 -7.61 9.25
N GLU A 57 6.50 -6.87 8.81
CA GLU A 57 6.23 -5.50 9.27
C GLU A 57 5.91 -5.45 10.77
N MET A 58 5.08 -6.36 11.26
CA MET A 58 4.74 -6.44 12.70
C MET A 58 5.93 -6.81 13.59
N GLU A 59 6.98 -7.43 13.03
CA GLU A 59 8.21 -7.80 13.75
C GLU A 59 9.27 -6.70 13.76
N ARG A 60 9.14 -5.71 12.89
CA ARG A 60 10.14 -4.63 12.77
C ARG A 60 10.31 -3.84 14.09
N PRO A 61 11.57 -3.42 14.41
CA PRO A 61 11.84 -2.53 15.53
C PRO A 61 11.08 -1.21 15.42
N ALA A 62 10.62 -0.68 16.56
CA ALA A 62 9.86 0.58 16.61
C ALA A 62 10.61 1.77 15.97
N THR A 63 11.93 1.83 16.18
CA THR A 63 12.80 2.87 15.60
C THR A 63 12.85 2.80 14.09
N SER A 64 12.92 1.59 13.52
CA SER A 64 12.89 1.38 12.07
C SER A 64 11.54 1.78 11.47
N LEU A 65 10.43 1.38 12.12
CA LEU A 65 9.08 1.78 11.72
C LEU A 65 8.90 3.28 11.76
N TRP A 66 9.37 3.93 12.84
CA TRP A 66 9.26 5.38 13.03
C TRP A 66 9.96 6.15 11.91
N TRP A 67 11.24 5.91 11.66
CA TRP A 67 11.96 6.65 10.64
C TRP A 67 11.47 6.36 9.22
N SER A 68 11.07 5.12 8.94
CA SER A 68 10.44 4.76 7.67
C SER A 68 9.08 5.45 7.49
N GLY A 69 8.29 5.56 8.57
CA GLY A 69 7.02 6.27 8.55
C GLY A 69 7.18 7.78 8.40
N VAL A 70 8.16 8.40 9.08
CA VAL A 70 8.47 9.83 8.89
C VAL A 70 8.88 10.10 7.44
N ALA A 71 9.74 9.25 6.86
CA ALA A 71 10.12 9.36 5.46
C ALA A 71 8.90 9.25 4.52
N ALA A 72 7.96 8.34 4.80
CA ALA A 72 6.72 8.21 4.02
C ALA A 72 5.85 9.48 4.12
N GLY A 73 5.69 10.04 5.31
CA GLY A 73 4.96 11.31 5.49
C GLY A 73 5.57 12.47 4.70
N LEU A 74 6.90 12.58 4.73
CA LEU A 74 7.63 13.56 3.91
C LEU A 74 7.43 13.31 2.42
N SER A 75 7.56 12.06 1.96
CA SER A 75 7.36 11.69 0.55
C SER A 75 5.94 12.02 0.08
N ILE A 76 4.92 11.65 0.86
CA ILE A 76 3.51 11.93 0.52
C ILE A 76 3.24 13.44 0.42
N SER A 77 3.95 14.27 1.18
CA SER A 77 3.77 15.72 1.11
C SER A 77 4.12 16.31 -0.26
N PHE A 78 4.98 15.65 -1.05
CA PHE A 78 5.25 16.03 -2.44
C PHE A 78 4.05 15.84 -3.36
N SER A 79 3.04 15.05 -2.98
CA SER A 79 1.80 14.92 -3.75
C SER A 79 1.07 16.25 -3.87
N LEU A 80 0.84 16.92 -2.75
CA LEU A 80 0.18 18.23 -2.74
C LEU A 80 1.02 19.30 -3.46
N LEU A 81 2.33 19.29 -3.27
CA LEU A 81 3.23 20.22 -3.96
C LEU A 81 3.15 20.01 -5.49
N ALA A 82 3.21 18.77 -5.97
CA ALA A 82 3.14 18.49 -7.39
C ALA A 82 1.78 18.85 -8.00
N GLN A 83 0.68 18.61 -7.28
CA GLN A 83 -0.64 19.08 -7.68
C GLN A 83 -0.70 20.59 -7.79
N ALA A 84 -0.18 21.34 -6.80
CA ALA A 84 -0.15 22.80 -6.81
C ALA A 84 0.69 23.34 -7.98
N ILE A 85 1.84 22.73 -8.26
CA ILE A 85 2.67 23.10 -9.42
C ILE A 85 1.88 22.92 -10.73
N LEU A 86 1.22 21.74 -10.90
CA LEU A 86 0.43 21.49 -12.10
C LEU A 86 -0.75 22.46 -12.21
N GLN A 87 -1.46 22.71 -11.12
CA GLN A 87 -2.62 23.61 -11.10
C GLN A 87 -2.22 25.06 -11.46
N THR A 88 -1.10 25.53 -10.96
CA THR A 88 -0.59 26.90 -11.22
C THR A 88 -0.14 27.07 -12.68
N HIS A 89 0.41 26.03 -13.31
CA HIS A 89 0.96 26.13 -14.67
C HIS A 89 0.02 25.70 -15.78
N LEU A 90 -1.09 25.04 -15.46
CA LEU A 90 -2.08 24.60 -16.45
C LEU A 90 -3.19 25.64 -16.61
N PRO A 91 -3.69 25.85 -17.84
CA PRO A 91 -4.82 26.73 -18.06
C PRO A 91 -6.10 26.16 -17.42
N GLU A 92 -6.95 27.03 -16.91
CA GLU A 92 -8.28 26.63 -16.43
C GLU A 92 -9.08 25.98 -17.56
N SER A 93 -9.50 24.75 -17.34
CA SER A 93 -10.23 23.93 -18.30
C SER A 93 -10.95 22.78 -17.61
N SER A 94 -11.98 22.21 -18.25
CA SER A 94 -12.72 21.07 -17.71
C SER A 94 -11.87 19.80 -17.52
N TRP A 95 -10.74 19.68 -18.19
CA TRP A 95 -9.81 18.55 -18.07
C TRP A 95 -8.64 18.80 -17.09
N GLN A 96 -8.43 20.07 -16.64
CA GLN A 96 -7.35 20.42 -15.71
C GLN A 96 -7.31 19.52 -14.46
N PRO A 97 -8.45 19.23 -13.78
CA PRO A 97 -8.43 18.37 -12.59
C PRO A 97 -7.90 16.96 -12.88
N LEU A 98 -8.15 16.42 -14.08
CA LEU A 98 -7.65 15.11 -14.48
C LEU A 98 -6.12 15.07 -14.55
N VAL A 99 -5.50 16.15 -15.04
CA VAL A 99 -4.03 16.26 -15.14
C VAL A 99 -3.41 16.61 -13.79
N VAL A 100 -4.00 17.54 -13.05
CA VAL A 100 -3.55 17.92 -11.69
C VAL A 100 -3.51 16.70 -10.78
N SER A 101 -4.47 15.79 -10.90
CA SER A 101 -4.51 14.54 -10.12
C SER A 101 -3.32 13.62 -10.34
N PHE A 102 -2.56 13.72 -11.45
CA PHE A 102 -1.29 12.99 -11.59
C PHE A 102 -0.21 13.52 -10.64
N GLY A 103 -0.27 14.78 -10.22
CA GLY A 103 0.60 15.31 -9.19
C GLY A 103 0.48 14.55 -7.87
N TYR A 104 -0.74 14.13 -7.53
CA TYR A 104 -1.00 13.34 -6.33
C TYR A 104 -0.22 12.02 -6.29
N CYS A 105 0.04 11.40 -7.43
CA CYS A 105 0.75 10.13 -7.53
C CYS A 105 2.22 10.21 -7.09
N ILE A 106 2.85 11.38 -7.20
CA ILE A 106 4.31 11.55 -7.00
C ILE A 106 4.76 11.08 -5.61
N GLY A 107 4.09 11.54 -4.56
CA GLY A 107 4.43 11.15 -3.19
C GLY A 107 4.24 9.65 -2.94
N PHE A 108 3.18 9.07 -3.50
CA PHE A 108 2.91 7.63 -3.38
C PHE A 108 3.94 6.79 -4.14
N ILE A 109 4.33 7.21 -5.34
CA ILE A 109 5.40 6.54 -6.10
C ILE A 109 6.70 6.54 -5.27
N MET A 110 7.05 7.69 -4.66
CA MET A 110 8.22 7.79 -3.79
C MET A 110 8.10 6.85 -2.58
N ALA A 111 6.98 6.88 -1.86
CA ALA A 111 6.79 6.10 -0.64
C ALA A 111 6.79 4.59 -0.93
N VAL A 112 5.98 4.15 -1.89
CA VAL A 112 5.75 2.72 -2.18
C VAL A 112 6.98 2.07 -2.82
N LEU A 113 7.57 2.69 -3.87
CA LEU A 113 8.75 2.11 -4.53
C LEU A 113 10.00 2.13 -3.65
N SER A 114 10.08 3.05 -2.67
CA SER A 114 11.14 3.06 -1.67
C SER A 114 10.85 2.17 -0.46
N ARG A 115 9.73 1.43 -0.44
CA ARG A 115 9.28 0.56 0.66
C ARG A 115 9.24 1.29 2.01
N GLN A 116 8.82 2.55 2.00
CA GLN A 116 8.58 3.33 3.20
C GLN A 116 7.27 2.88 3.85
N GLN A 117 7.20 2.94 5.19
CA GLN A 117 6.01 2.48 5.92
C GLN A 117 4.87 3.50 5.82
N LEU A 118 3.83 3.13 5.11
CA LEU A 118 2.62 3.93 4.97
C LEU A 118 1.46 3.26 5.71
N PHE A 119 0.79 4.00 6.60
CA PHE A 119 -0.29 3.47 7.44
C PHE A 119 -1.40 2.78 6.65
N THR A 120 -1.83 3.38 5.55
CA THR A 120 -2.91 2.84 4.72
C THR A 120 -2.55 1.55 3.97
N GLU A 121 -1.26 1.29 3.71
CA GLU A 121 -0.80 -0.03 3.25
C GLU A 121 -0.88 -1.06 4.37
N SER A 122 -0.50 -0.67 5.60
CA SER A 122 -0.56 -1.56 6.77
C SER A 122 -2.01 -1.95 7.15
N THR A 123 -3.04 -1.29 6.62
CA THR A 123 -4.44 -1.67 6.85
C THR A 123 -4.83 -3.00 6.21
N ILE A 124 -4.10 -3.47 5.19
CA ILE A 124 -4.26 -4.81 4.64
C ILE A 124 -3.16 -5.75 5.13
N THR A 125 -1.88 -5.34 5.06
CA THR A 125 -0.76 -6.24 5.35
C THR A 125 -0.82 -6.79 6.76
N ALA A 126 -1.07 -5.95 7.77
CA ALA A 126 -1.12 -6.36 9.16
C ALA A 126 -2.42 -7.10 9.56
N VAL A 127 -3.50 -6.95 8.80
CA VAL A 127 -4.78 -7.60 9.10
C VAL A 127 -4.80 -9.06 8.65
N LEU A 128 -4.16 -9.41 7.53
CA LEU A 128 -4.15 -10.78 7.03
C LEU A 128 -3.53 -11.79 8.00
N PRO A 129 -2.39 -11.55 8.66
CA PRO A 129 -1.89 -12.43 9.72
C PRO A 129 -2.85 -12.57 10.91
N VAL A 130 -3.53 -11.49 11.29
CA VAL A 130 -4.53 -11.53 12.39
C VAL A 130 -5.77 -12.32 11.97
N ALA A 131 -6.21 -12.21 10.72
CA ALA A 131 -7.33 -12.98 10.19
C ALA A 131 -7.00 -14.48 10.08
N ALA A 132 -5.76 -14.82 9.71
CA ALA A 132 -5.27 -16.19 9.63
C ALA A 132 -5.13 -16.84 11.02
N GLU A 133 -4.64 -16.09 12.00
CA GLU A 133 -4.44 -16.53 13.38
C GLU A 133 -4.90 -15.45 14.36
N PHE A 134 -6.16 -15.55 14.79
CA PHE A 134 -6.77 -14.60 15.69
C PHE A 134 -6.30 -14.82 17.14
N THR A 135 -5.24 -14.11 17.54
CA THR A 135 -4.69 -14.11 18.89
C THR A 135 -4.56 -12.69 19.44
N TRP A 136 -4.68 -12.53 20.76
CA TRP A 136 -4.45 -11.24 21.40
C TRP A 136 -3.05 -10.70 21.19
N SER A 137 -2.07 -11.60 21.02
CA SER A 137 -0.69 -11.25 20.68
C SER A 137 -0.62 -10.57 19.31
N ASN A 138 -1.23 -11.17 18.28
CA ASN A 138 -1.24 -10.63 16.92
C ASN A 138 -2.01 -9.31 16.84
N ILE A 139 -3.12 -9.17 17.56
CA ILE A 139 -3.86 -7.90 17.68
C ILE A 139 -2.97 -6.82 18.32
N GLY A 140 -2.24 -7.17 19.38
CA GLY A 140 -1.31 -6.24 20.03
C GLY A 140 -0.18 -5.79 19.12
N ARG A 141 0.40 -6.72 18.33
CA ARG A 141 1.46 -6.43 17.34
C ARG A 141 0.95 -5.52 16.21
N MET A 142 -0.22 -5.83 15.65
CA MET A 142 -0.89 -5.01 14.65
C MET A 142 -1.19 -3.60 15.18
N SER A 143 -1.79 -3.49 16.36
CA SER A 143 -2.11 -2.19 16.96
C SER A 143 -0.85 -1.35 17.24
N ARG A 144 0.24 -2.00 17.69
CA ARG A 144 1.55 -1.36 17.85
C ARG A 144 2.08 -0.82 16.52
N LEU A 145 2.06 -1.63 15.46
CA LEU A 145 2.48 -1.23 14.12
C LEU A 145 1.68 -0.01 13.64
N TRP A 146 0.36 -0.10 13.70
CA TRP A 146 -0.53 0.99 13.27
C TRP A 146 -0.30 2.29 14.04
N ALA A 147 -0.17 2.22 15.37
CA ALA A 147 0.06 3.40 16.19
C ALA A 147 1.40 4.08 15.84
N ILE A 148 2.48 3.31 15.70
CA ILE A 148 3.80 3.85 15.38
C ILE A 148 3.82 4.44 13.97
N VAL A 149 3.34 3.70 12.98
CA VAL A 149 3.40 4.12 11.58
C VAL A 149 2.49 5.34 11.34
N LEU A 150 1.27 5.34 11.87
CA LEU A 150 0.38 6.50 11.75
C LEU A 150 1.00 7.75 12.40
N ALA A 151 1.47 7.64 13.64
CA ALA A 151 2.11 8.76 14.31
C ALA A 151 3.34 9.29 13.55
N ALA A 152 4.15 8.38 12.99
CA ALA A 152 5.33 8.73 12.21
C ALA A 152 4.96 9.41 10.87
N ASN A 153 3.94 8.89 10.16
CA ASN A 153 3.45 9.53 8.93
C ASN A 153 2.94 10.95 9.21
N LEU A 154 2.13 11.12 10.28
CA LEU A 154 1.61 12.43 10.68
C LEU A 154 2.73 13.38 11.11
N ALA A 155 3.77 12.89 11.78
CA ALA A 155 4.95 13.69 12.13
C ALA A 155 5.73 14.14 10.87
N GLY A 156 5.86 13.27 9.87
CA GLY A 156 6.49 13.60 8.59
C GLY A 156 5.73 14.69 7.82
N THR A 157 4.41 14.56 7.70
CA THR A 157 3.56 15.57 7.03
C THR A 157 3.48 16.87 7.81
N LEU A 158 3.47 16.82 9.16
CA LEU A 158 3.54 17.99 10.02
C LEU A 158 4.84 18.76 9.79
N PHE A 159 5.97 18.06 9.75
CA PHE A 159 7.26 18.70 9.47
C PHE A 159 7.28 19.35 8.07
N ALA A 160 6.76 18.66 7.05
CA ALA A 160 6.65 19.20 5.70
C ALA A 160 5.79 20.47 5.65
N ALA A 161 4.63 20.47 6.32
CA ALA A 161 3.73 21.62 6.39
C ALA A 161 4.38 22.81 7.11
N LEU A 162 5.09 22.57 8.24
CA LEU A 162 5.87 23.59 8.92
C LEU A 162 6.96 24.16 8.00
N PHE A 163 7.68 23.28 7.31
CA PHE A 163 8.75 23.68 6.40
C PHE A 163 8.21 24.54 5.25
N CYS A 164 7.11 24.14 4.62
CA CYS A 164 6.50 24.90 3.52
C CYS A 164 5.94 26.25 3.98
N THR A 165 5.40 26.32 5.19
CA THR A 165 4.74 27.55 5.70
C THR A 165 5.74 28.58 6.24
N PHE A 166 6.77 28.12 6.97
CA PHE A 166 7.64 29.02 7.76
C PHE A 166 9.03 29.22 7.15
N THR A 167 9.30 28.62 5.98
CA THR A 167 10.58 28.87 5.27
C THR A 167 10.31 29.50 3.90
N PRO A 168 11.30 30.20 3.32
CA PRO A 168 11.15 30.83 2.00
C PRO A 168 11.21 29.84 0.83
N VAL A 169 11.14 28.52 1.07
CA VAL A 169 11.28 27.49 0.03
C VAL A 169 10.11 27.50 -0.95
N LEU A 170 8.89 27.76 -0.45
CA LEU A 170 7.68 27.89 -1.24
C LEU A 170 6.98 29.19 -0.89
N GLN A 171 6.89 30.07 -1.84
CA GLN A 171 6.19 31.35 -1.71
C GLN A 171 5.42 31.67 -2.99
N GLY A 172 4.46 32.61 -2.87
CA GLY A 172 3.66 33.06 -4.00
C GLY A 172 2.66 32.03 -4.50
N GLU A 173 2.52 31.92 -5.82
CA GLU A 173 1.44 31.19 -6.48
C GLU A 173 1.41 29.70 -6.14
N ILE A 174 2.55 29.04 -5.92
CA ILE A 174 2.57 27.60 -5.61
C ILE A 174 2.05 27.34 -4.19
N TYR A 175 2.44 28.16 -3.20
CA TYR A 175 1.93 28.02 -1.83
C TYR A 175 0.42 28.29 -1.78
N GLU A 176 -0.05 29.34 -2.46
CA GLU A 176 -1.49 29.60 -2.61
C GLU A 176 -2.21 28.47 -3.36
N GLY A 177 -1.59 27.88 -4.37
CA GLY A 177 -2.10 26.69 -5.04
C GLY A 177 -2.27 25.49 -4.08
N MET A 178 -1.30 25.25 -3.18
CA MET A 178 -1.43 24.23 -2.14
C MET A 178 -2.61 24.52 -1.20
N LEU A 179 -2.76 25.78 -0.75
CA LEU A 179 -3.89 26.18 0.09
C LEU A 179 -5.23 26.06 -0.65
N ALA A 180 -5.27 26.44 -1.93
CA ALA A 180 -6.48 26.35 -2.75
C ALA A 180 -6.98 24.89 -2.84
N ILE A 181 -6.08 23.93 -3.09
CA ILE A 181 -6.42 22.49 -3.08
C ILE A 181 -6.88 22.06 -1.70
N SER A 182 -6.17 22.49 -0.65
CA SER A 182 -6.47 22.10 0.74
C SER A 182 -7.84 22.59 1.22
N ARG A 183 -8.32 23.72 0.72
CA ARG A 183 -9.63 24.31 1.09
C ARG A 183 -10.81 23.40 0.78
N ASP A 184 -10.67 22.48 -0.14
CA ASP A 184 -11.71 21.47 -0.43
C ASP A 184 -12.06 20.63 0.80
N LEU A 185 -11.10 20.42 1.72
CA LEU A 185 -11.35 19.71 2.97
C LEU A 185 -12.34 20.43 3.89
N LEU A 186 -12.38 21.77 3.86
CA LEU A 186 -13.26 22.58 4.71
C LEU A 186 -14.74 22.44 4.31
N ALA A 187 -15.01 22.03 3.09
CA ALA A 187 -16.37 21.84 2.56
C ALA A 187 -16.95 20.46 2.93
N LEU A 188 -16.13 19.52 3.38
CA LEU A 188 -16.56 18.14 3.64
C LEU A 188 -17.29 18.02 4.98
N GLY A 189 -18.45 17.36 4.94
CA GLY A 189 -19.14 16.91 6.15
C GLY A 189 -18.47 15.69 6.78
N TRP A 190 -18.71 15.46 8.08
CA TRP A 190 -18.09 14.35 8.84
C TRP A 190 -18.32 12.98 8.20
N TRP A 191 -19.58 12.64 7.88
CA TRP A 191 -19.93 11.37 7.23
C TRP A 191 -19.43 11.30 5.80
N GLU A 192 -19.41 12.41 5.08
CA GLU A 192 -18.84 12.46 3.73
C GLU A 192 -17.35 12.13 3.75
N THR A 193 -16.61 12.68 4.72
CA THR A 193 -15.20 12.36 4.92
C THR A 193 -14.99 10.87 5.21
N VAL A 194 -15.85 10.24 6.03
CA VAL A 194 -15.80 8.79 6.28
C VAL A 194 -16.02 8.01 4.99
N PHE A 195 -17.11 8.30 4.24
CA PHE A 195 -17.42 7.53 3.04
C PHE A 195 -16.40 7.70 1.93
N ARG A 196 -15.89 8.91 1.72
CA ARG A 196 -14.77 9.16 0.80
C ARG A 196 -13.50 8.45 1.25
N GLY A 197 -13.27 8.38 2.56
CA GLY A 197 -12.17 7.64 3.18
C GLY A 197 -12.27 6.13 2.96
N ILE A 198 -13.47 5.55 2.97
CA ILE A 198 -13.68 4.11 2.67
C ILE A 198 -13.18 3.79 1.26
N ALA A 199 -13.53 4.62 0.27
CA ALA A 199 -13.10 4.41 -1.10
C ALA A 199 -11.57 4.51 -1.23
N ALA A 200 -10.92 5.49 -0.59
CA ALA A 200 -9.47 5.62 -0.60
C ALA A 200 -8.78 4.42 0.07
N GLY A 201 -9.27 4.00 1.25
CA GLY A 201 -8.72 2.83 1.96
C GLY A 201 -8.83 1.54 1.14
N PHE A 202 -9.96 1.32 0.46
CA PHE A 202 -10.15 0.19 -0.44
C PHE A 202 -9.16 0.22 -1.61
N LEU A 203 -8.97 1.38 -2.27
CA LEU A 203 -8.03 1.52 -3.38
C LEU A 203 -6.57 1.32 -2.97
N MET A 204 -6.19 1.81 -1.78
CA MET A 204 -4.86 1.56 -1.23
C MET A 204 -4.62 0.07 -0.95
N ALA A 205 -5.59 -0.62 -0.37
CA ALA A 205 -5.49 -2.05 -0.14
C ALA A 205 -5.48 -2.85 -1.46
N ALA A 206 -6.29 -2.45 -2.44
CA ALA A 206 -6.27 -3.03 -3.79
C ALA A 206 -4.91 -2.83 -4.47
N MET A 207 -4.30 -1.66 -4.32
CA MET A 207 -2.94 -1.40 -4.81
C MET A 207 -1.94 -2.40 -4.23
N VAL A 208 -1.90 -2.56 -2.90
CA VAL A 208 -1.00 -3.52 -2.22
C VAL A 208 -1.24 -4.95 -2.70
N TRP A 209 -2.50 -5.34 -2.88
CA TRP A 209 -2.88 -6.68 -3.37
C TRP A 209 -2.43 -6.94 -4.80
N LEU A 210 -2.42 -5.93 -5.65
CA LEU A 210 -2.00 -6.04 -7.05
C LEU A 210 -0.47 -6.10 -7.21
N MET A 211 0.31 -5.56 -6.25
CA MET A 211 1.76 -5.43 -6.35
C MET A 211 2.51 -6.74 -6.64
N PRO A 212 2.19 -7.89 -6.00
CA PRO A 212 2.89 -9.16 -6.27
C PRO A 212 2.70 -9.67 -7.70
N GLY A 213 1.57 -9.37 -8.33
CA GLY A 213 1.28 -9.74 -9.73
C GLY A 213 1.71 -8.71 -10.77
N ALA A 214 2.23 -7.56 -10.33
CA ALA A 214 2.54 -6.41 -11.19
C ALA A 214 4.04 -6.21 -11.39
N GLU A 215 4.84 -7.30 -11.42
CA GLU A 215 6.27 -7.20 -11.66
C GLU A 215 6.55 -6.46 -12.99
N GLY A 216 7.40 -5.41 -12.92
CA GLY A 216 7.67 -4.53 -14.07
C GLY A 216 6.58 -3.49 -14.37
N SER A 217 5.40 -3.55 -13.72
CA SER A 217 4.26 -2.63 -13.91
C SER A 217 3.84 -1.91 -12.62
N GLN A 218 4.63 -2.00 -11.57
CA GLN A 218 4.32 -1.43 -10.26
C GLN A 218 4.06 0.07 -10.33
N PHE A 219 4.87 0.80 -11.10
CA PHE A 219 4.68 2.24 -11.33
C PHE A 219 3.29 2.56 -11.88
N GLN A 220 2.80 1.79 -12.85
CA GLN A 220 1.47 1.98 -13.45
C GLN A 220 0.36 1.70 -12.46
N VAL A 221 0.48 0.62 -11.66
CA VAL A 221 -0.51 0.28 -10.63
C VAL A 221 -0.61 1.39 -9.59
N ILE A 222 0.53 1.86 -9.05
CA ILE A 222 0.56 2.97 -8.09
C ILE A 222 -0.08 4.20 -8.71
N THR A 223 0.34 4.57 -9.91
CA THR A 223 -0.17 5.77 -10.59
C THR A 223 -1.67 5.71 -10.79
N LEU A 224 -2.21 4.60 -11.30
CA LEU A 224 -3.65 4.49 -11.59
C LEU A 224 -4.50 4.51 -10.31
N MET A 225 -4.09 3.77 -9.26
CA MET A 225 -4.85 3.72 -8.00
C MET A 225 -4.85 5.07 -7.29
N THR A 226 -3.70 5.73 -7.20
CA THR A 226 -3.59 7.02 -6.52
C THR A 226 -4.16 8.18 -7.35
N TRP A 227 -4.05 8.13 -8.67
CA TRP A 227 -4.76 9.06 -9.55
C TRP A 227 -6.28 8.98 -9.35
N LEU A 228 -6.82 7.76 -9.26
CA LEU A 228 -8.25 7.55 -9.01
C LEU A 228 -8.68 8.08 -7.64
N ILE A 229 -7.84 7.95 -6.61
CA ILE A 229 -8.09 8.55 -5.29
C ILE A 229 -8.23 10.07 -5.42
N SER A 230 -7.30 10.71 -6.10
CA SER A 230 -7.27 12.16 -6.27
C SER A 230 -8.45 12.67 -7.12
N VAL A 231 -8.64 12.13 -8.33
CA VAL A 231 -9.69 12.59 -9.24
C VAL A 231 -11.09 12.31 -8.70
N GLY A 232 -11.24 11.25 -7.89
CA GLY A 232 -12.49 10.93 -7.21
C GLY A 232 -12.75 11.78 -5.96
N GLY A 233 -11.82 12.63 -5.56
CA GLY A 233 -11.92 13.42 -4.33
C GLY A 233 -12.00 12.54 -3.07
N PHE A 234 -11.38 11.35 -3.07
CA PHE A 234 -11.39 10.43 -1.94
C PHE A 234 -10.39 10.85 -0.87
N THR A 235 -10.81 10.84 0.39
CA THR A 235 -10.01 11.34 1.50
C THR A 235 -9.01 10.29 1.99
N HIS A 236 -7.74 10.69 2.11
CA HIS A 236 -6.66 9.84 2.59
C HIS A 236 -5.98 10.45 3.80
N ILE A 237 -5.81 9.67 4.89
CA ILE A 237 -5.37 10.20 6.19
C ILE A 237 -3.99 10.87 6.12
N VAL A 238 -3.02 10.28 5.45
CA VAL A 238 -1.66 10.82 5.41
C VAL A 238 -1.57 12.01 4.45
N ALA A 239 -2.09 11.92 3.23
CA ALA A 239 -2.09 13.04 2.28
C ALA A 239 -2.89 14.23 2.81
N GLY A 240 -4.15 13.99 3.24
CA GLY A 240 -5.00 15.03 3.79
C GLY A 240 -4.50 15.61 5.12
N SER A 241 -3.60 14.92 5.85
CA SER A 241 -2.95 15.51 7.02
C SER A 241 -2.03 16.66 6.64
N MET A 242 -1.29 16.56 5.52
CA MET A 242 -0.48 17.67 5.00
C MET A 242 -1.34 18.89 4.67
N GLU A 243 -2.45 18.66 3.95
CA GLU A 243 -3.42 19.70 3.58
C GLU A 243 -4.03 20.38 4.82
N SER A 244 -4.47 19.58 5.79
CA SER A 244 -5.11 20.08 7.00
C SER A 244 -4.13 20.87 7.90
N TYR A 245 -2.85 20.44 7.99
CA TYR A 245 -1.83 21.21 8.71
C TYR A 245 -1.54 22.57 8.05
N LEU A 246 -1.50 22.64 6.71
CA LEU A 246 -1.34 23.91 6.01
C LEU A 246 -2.48 24.87 6.33
N LEU A 247 -3.73 24.40 6.31
CA LEU A 247 -4.90 25.22 6.67
C LEU A 247 -4.86 25.71 8.12
N VAL A 248 -4.32 24.90 9.03
CA VAL A 248 -4.12 25.32 10.43
C VAL A 248 -3.04 26.40 10.50
N PHE A 249 -1.91 26.22 9.83
CA PHE A 249 -0.80 27.19 9.88
C PHE A 249 -1.09 28.48 9.11
N SER A 250 -1.93 28.45 8.09
CA SER A 250 -2.44 29.66 7.41
C SER A 250 -3.50 30.40 8.24
N GLY A 251 -4.02 29.79 9.31
CA GLY A 251 -5.08 30.36 10.16
C GLY A 251 -6.50 30.15 9.64
N GLU A 252 -6.67 29.36 8.57
CA GLU A 252 -7.96 29.07 7.94
C GLU A 252 -8.74 27.97 8.67
N TRP A 253 -8.05 27.13 9.43
CA TRP A 253 -8.70 26.07 10.25
C TRP A 253 -8.20 26.12 11.69
N ALA A 254 -9.13 26.01 12.65
CA ALA A 254 -8.77 25.96 14.07
C ALA A 254 -8.13 24.60 14.42
N TRP A 255 -6.96 24.62 15.06
CA TRP A 255 -6.17 23.41 15.34
C TRP A 255 -6.94 22.34 16.17
N TRP A 256 -7.91 22.74 17.03
CA TRP A 256 -8.70 21.81 17.84
C TRP A 256 -9.88 21.20 17.08
N ARG A 257 -10.33 21.82 15.96
CA ARG A 257 -11.41 21.30 15.11
C ARG A 257 -10.90 20.24 14.15
N MET A 258 -9.73 20.46 13.55
CA MET A 258 -9.13 19.61 12.54
C MET A 258 -9.07 18.12 12.95
N PRO A 259 -8.66 17.71 14.18
CA PRO A 259 -8.62 16.30 14.54
C PRO A 259 -10.01 15.64 14.52
N LEU A 260 -11.04 16.32 14.99
CA LEU A 260 -12.40 15.75 15.09
C LEU A 260 -13.18 15.87 13.79
N GLU A 261 -12.97 16.91 13.02
CA GLU A 261 -13.70 17.17 11.78
C GLU A 261 -13.11 16.47 10.57
N PHE A 262 -11.79 16.17 10.57
CA PHE A 262 -11.13 15.53 9.46
C PHE A 262 -10.35 14.27 9.85
N MET A 263 -9.36 14.35 10.77
CA MET A 263 -8.45 13.23 11.01
C MET A 263 -9.18 11.96 11.47
N VAL A 264 -10.08 12.08 12.43
CA VAL A 264 -10.85 10.93 12.96
C VAL A 264 -11.77 10.33 11.90
N PRO A 265 -12.63 11.09 11.20
CA PRO A 265 -13.51 10.49 10.19
C PRO A 265 -12.75 9.88 9.02
N VAL A 266 -11.68 10.52 8.50
CA VAL A 266 -10.89 9.93 7.42
C VAL A 266 -10.15 8.67 7.88
N LEU A 267 -9.60 8.65 9.10
CA LEU A 267 -8.95 7.46 9.66
C LEU A 267 -9.94 6.28 9.74
N ILE A 268 -11.13 6.52 10.28
CA ILE A 268 -12.20 5.50 10.33
C ILE A 268 -12.51 4.99 8.93
N GLY A 269 -12.71 5.90 7.96
CA GLY A 269 -12.99 5.53 6.58
C GLY A 269 -11.89 4.68 5.95
N ASN A 270 -10.63 5.13 6.06
CA ASN A 270 -9.49 4.38 5.49
C ASN A 270 -9.34 2.99 6.13
N MET A 271 -9.54 2.88 7.45
CA MET A 271 -9.52 1.58 8.12
C MET A 271 -10.64 0.67 7.65
N ILE A 272 -11.89 1.15 7.57
CA ILE A 272 -13.01 0.34 7.07
C ILE A 272 -12.73 -0.14 5.64
N GLY A 273 -12.29 0.74 4.74
CA GLY A 273 -12.00 0.41 3.36
C GLY A 273 -10.90 -0.62 3.20
N GLY A 274 -9.77 -0.42 3.87
CA GLY A 274 -8.60 -1.29 3.77
C GLY A 274 -8.75 -2.62 4.52
N THR A 275 -9.35 -2.61 5.71
CA THR A 275 -9.49 -3.80 6.55
C THR A 275 -10.78 -4.56 6.31
N ALA A 276 -11.92 -3.93 6.67
CA ALA A 276 -13.20 -4.64 6.71
C ALA A 276 -13.72 -4.98 5.30
N LEU A 277 -13.53 -4.08 4.34
CA LEU A 277 -13.99 -4.36 2.99
C LEU A 277 -12.96 -5.15 2.18
N PHE A 278 -11.72 -4.68 2.09
CA PHE A 278 -10.75 -5.34 1.21
C PHE A 278 -10.10 -6.56 1.87
N ALA A 279 -9.40 -6.41 3.00
CA ALA A 279 -8.61 -7.49 3.59
C ALA A 279 -9.45 -8.71 3.97
N LEU A 280 -10.63 -8.51 4.59
CA LEU A 280 -11.50 -9.62 4.96
C LEU A 280 -12.15 -10.29 3.74
N ILE A 281 -12.51 -9.53 2.69
CA ILE A 281 -13.02 -10.12 1.45
C ILE A 281 -11.91 -10.90 0.73
N ALA A 282 -10.69 -10.36 0.68
CA ALA A 282 -9.54 -11.05 0.10
C ALA A 282 -9.21 -12.34 0.85
N TYR A 283 -9.29 -12.34 2.18
CA TYR A 283 -9.15 -13.55 2.99
C TYR A 283 -10.26 -14.56 2.71
N ALA A 284 -11.53 -14.11 2.70
CA ALA A 284 -12.67 -14.99 2.42
C ALA A 284 -12.60 -15.63 1.03
N GLN A 285 -11.99 -14.96 0.05
CA GLN A 285 -11.79 -15.51 -1.30
C GLN A 285 -10.87 -16.72 -1.34
N VAL A 286 -9.92 -16.82 -0.40
CA VAL A 286 -8.87 -17.86 -0.44
C VAL A 286 -8.93 -18.84 0.71
N MET A 287 -9.73 -18.60 1.74
CA MET A 287 -9.72 -19.39 2.98
C MET A 287 -10.01 -20.89 2.80
N ASP A 288 -10.71 -21.28 1.75
CA ASP A 288 -10.98 -22.69 1.41
C ASP A 288 -9.89 -23.30 0.50
N GLU A 289 -8.91 -22.51 0.04
CA GLU A 289 -7.83 -22.94 -0.86
C GLU A 289 -6.45 -22.99 -0.17
N ILE A 290 -6.35 -22.50 1.08
CA ILE A 290 -5.10 -22.39 1.85
C ILE A 290 -5.05 -23.34 3.04
#